data_2c084d30770a402330d3fe1b00832e75
#
_entry.id   2c084d30770a402330d3fe1b00832e75
#
_cell.length_a   1.000
_cell.length_b   1.000
_cell.length_c   1.000
_cell.angle_alpha   90.00
_cell.angle_beta   90.00
_cell.angle_gamma   90.00
#
_symmetry.space_group_name_H-M   'P 1'
#
loop_
_entity.id
_entity.type
_entity.pdbx_description
1 polymer ?
#
loop_
_entity_poly.entity_id
_entity_poly.type
_entity_poly.pdbx_seq_one_letter_code
_entity_poly.pdbx_strand_id
1 'polypeptide(L)'
;YPRAIGLDTRRLRIGAPRRPFFENLDPEVAQAAEAAIGVLKGLTASFSEPVWTPPPAIFPVMSAEAYAYHANWIARSPQMYQPLTRERILGAASQRAQPYVDTLRAIQIARREIASLFTDIDLLVTPTMPLPAQTLAKADTFDEVGLQNTSPFDSLGLPTISLPCGFTRAGLPIGLQITGASWAEDKVLALAHAYERETSWRLRRPPAV
;
A
#
# COMPACT_ATOMS: atom_id res chain seq x y z
N TYR A 1 13.35 10.35 -13.11
CA TYR A 1 11.99 10.64 -12.64
C TYR A 1 11.41 11.96 -13.15
N PRO A 2 12.11 13.13 -13.20
CA PRO A 2 11.50 14.37 -13.70
C PRO A 2 10.90 14.28 -15.10
N ARG A 3 11.46 13.44 -15.97
CA ARG A 3 10.94 13.21 -17.34
C ARG A 3 9.59 12.48 -17.38
N ALA A 4 9.21 11.80 -16.29
CA ALA A 4 7.93 11.11 -16.19
C ALA A 4 6.77 12.10 -15.94
N ILE A 5 7.06 13.22 -15.33
CA ILE A 5 6.06 14.26 -15.02
C ILE A 5 5.60 14.89 -16.34
N GLY A 6 4.30 14.77 -16.64
CA GLY A 6 3.70 15.30 -17.87
C GLY A 6 3.70 14.35 -19.06
N LEU A 7 4.09 13.08 -18.88
CA LEU A 7 3.86 12.05 -19.90
C LEU A 7 2.35 11.87 -20.16
N ASP A 8 2.01 11.54 -21.39
CA ASP A 8 0.64 11.28 -21.79
C ASP A 8 0.13 9.97 -21.15
N THR A 9 -0.82 10.12 -20.22
CA THR A 9 -1.42 8.99 -19.52
C THR A 9 -2.58 8.33 -20.27
N ARG A 10 -3.06 8.94 -21.34
CA ARG A 10 -4.20 8.44 -22.15
C ARG A 10 -3.95 7.11 -22.85
N ARG A 11 -2.72 6.62 -22.82
CA ARG A 11 -2.34 5.29 -23.31
C ARG A 11 -2.23 4.25 -22.22
N LEU A 12 -2.28 4.64 -20.95
CA LEU A 12 -2.16 3.73 -19.82
C LEU A 12 -3.48 2.97 -19.60
N ARG A 13 -3.36 1.69 -19.33
CA ARG A 13 -4.46 0.79 -18.96
C ARG A 13 -4.40 0.58 -17.45
N ILE A 14 -5.48 0.86 -16.74
CA ILE A 14 -5.53 0.70 -15.28
C ILE A 14 -6.43 -0.45 -14.87
N GLY A 15 -6.06 -1.10 -13.77
CA GLY A 15 -6.83 -2.19 -13.17
C GLY A 15 -7.09 -1.95 -11.69
N ALA A 16 -8.32 -2.25 -11.22
CA ALA A 16 -8.66 -2.24 -9.79
C ALA A 16 -9.10 -3.64 -9.35
N PRO A 17 -8.20 -4.46 -8.79
CA PRO A 17 -8.57 -5.77 -8.26
C PRO A 17 -9.48 -5.58 -7.06
N ARG A 18 -10.72 -6.07 -7.16
CA ARG A 18 -11.72 -5.82 -6.10
C ARG A 18 -11.40 -6.58 -4.82
N ARG A 19 -11.00 -7.83 -4.93
CA ARG A 19 -10.64 -8.67 -3.78
C ARG A 19 -9.14 -8.77 -3.60
N PRO A 20 -8.63 -8.67 -2.36
CA PRO A 20 -9.33 -8.29 -1.12
C PRO A 20 -9.43 -6.77 -0.89
N PHE A 21 -8.89 -5.94 -1.77
CA PHE A 21 -8.55 -4.54 -1.57
C PHE A 21 -9.76 -3.61 -1.32
N PHE A 22 -10.94 -4.00 -1.80
CA PHE A 22 -12.18 -3.24 -1.62
C PHE A 22 -13.15 -3.93 -0.66
N GLU A 23 -12.69 -4.96 0.06
CA GLU A 23 -13.48 -5.62 1.08
C GLU A 23 -13.27 -4.94 2.45
N ASN A 24 -14.33 -4.89 3.25
CA ASN A 24 -14.32 -4.33 4.62
C ASN A 24 -13.84 -2.87 4.70
N LEU A 25 -14.05 -2.08 3.66
CA LEU A 25 -13.73 -0.67 3.67
C LEU A 25 -14.70 0.12 4.56
N ASP A 26 -14.17 1.12 5.25
CA ASP A 26 -15.01 2.20 5.78
C ASP A 26 -15.82 2.83 4.64
N PRO A 27 -17.12 3.13 4.84
CA PRO A 27 -17.96 3.69 3.78
C PRO A 27 -17.43 4.98 3.16
N GLU A 28 -16.78 5.85 3.94
CA GLU A 28 -16.18 7.09 3.42
C GLU A 28 -14.92 6.80 2.58
N VAL A 29 -14.14 5.79 2.97
CA VAL A 29 -12.98 5.31 2.18
C VAL A 29 -13.46 4.72 0.86
N ALA A 30 -14.49 3.85 0.89
CA ALA A 30 -15.06 3.24 -0.31
C ALA A 30 -15.57 4.32 -1.28
N GLN A 31 -16.33 5.28 -0.80
CA GLN A 31 -16.86 6.37 -1.61
C GLN A 31 -15.76 7.22 -2.25
N ALA A 32 -14.73 7.59 -1.47
CA ALA A 32 -13.62 8.39 -1.98
C ALA A 32 -12.79 7.64 -3.02
N ALA A 33 -12.52 6.36 -2.80
CA ALA A 33 -11.79 5.51 -3.74
C ALA A 33 -12.53 5.34 -5.08
N GLU A 34 -13.85 5.09 -5.05
CA GLU A 34 -14.66 4.98 -6.26
C GLU A 34 -14.73 6.32 -7.03
N ALA A 35 -14.86 7.43 -6.34
CA ALA A 35 -14.81 8.76 -6.97
C ALA A 35 -13.46 9.01 -7.66
N ALA A 36 -12.35 8.63 -7.00
CA ALA A 36 -11.01 8.75 -7.57
C ALA A 36 -10.79 7.85 -8.79
N ILE A 37 -11.28 6.61 -8.75
CA ILE A 37 -11.28 5.72 -9.91
C ILE A 37 -12.07 6.34 -11.08
N GLY A 38 -13.20 7.00 -10.79
CA GLY A 38 -13.96 7.75 -11.79
C GLY A 38 -13.13 8.81 -12.51
N VAL A 39 -12.34 9.59 -11.78
CA VAL A 39 -11.38 10.58 -12.35
C VAL A 39 -10.32 9.89 -13.19
N LEU A 40 -9.70 8.82 -12.66
CA LEU A 40 -8.63 8.10 -13.35
C LEU A 40 -9.08 7.46 -14.67
N LYS A 41 -10.33 6.98 -14.75
CA LYS A 41 -10.92 6.49 -16.00
C LYS A 41 -10.96 7.56 -17.10
N GLY A 42 -11.13 8.82 -16.74
CA GLY A 42 -11.08 9.94 -17.69
C GLY A 42 -9.65 10.31 -18.16
N LEU A 43 -8.63 9.85 -17.44
CA LEU A 43 -7.22 10.15 -17.68
C LEU A 43 -6.46 9.03 -18.39
N THR A 44 -7.08 7.86 -18.59
CA THR A 44 -6.43 6.63 -19.06
C THR A 44 -7.14 6.00 -20.24
N ALA A 45 -6.47 5.07 -20.93
CA ALA A 45 -7.00 4.38 -22.12
C ALA A 45 -8.15 3.43 -21.79
N SER A 46 -8.03 2.68 -20.69
CA SER A 46 -9.01 1.67 -20.29
C SER A 46 -8.95 1.38 -18.80
N PHE A 47 -10.05 0.80 -18.32
CA PHE A 47 -10.21 0.32 -16.95
C PHE A 47 -10.69 -1.12 -16.94
N SER A 48 -10.16 -1.93 -16.05
CA SER A 48 -10.60 -3.31 -15.81
C SER A 48 -10.61 -3.64 -14.32
N GLU A 49 -11.22 -4.78 -13.98
CA GLU A 49 -11.23 -5.33 -12.63
C GLU A 49 -10.58 -6.72 -12.67
N PRO A 50 -9.22 -6.76 -12.72
CA PRO A 50 -8.53 -8.04 -12.81
C PRO A 50 -8.73 -8.87 -11.55
N VAL A 51 -8.85 -10.19 -11.73
CA VAL A 51 -8.82 -11.13 -10.61
C VAL A 51 -7.37 -11.38 -10.25
N TRP A 52 -7.01 -11.04 -9.00
CA TRP A 52 -5.68 -11.27 -8.47
C TRP A 52 -5.74 -11.66 -7.01
N THR A 53 -5.03 -12.72 -6.64
CA THR A 53 -4.86 -13.14 -5.26
C THR A 53 -3.47 -12.71 -4.80
N PRO A 54 -3.38 -11.76 -3.84
CA PRO A 54 -2.09 -11.32 -3.33
C PRO A 54 -1.38 -12.43 -2.54
N PRO A 55 -0.04 -12.35 -2.39
CA PRO A 55 0.70 -13.29 -1.57
C PRO A 55 0.26 -13.21 -0.10
N PRO A 56 0.57 -14.24 0.72
CA PRO A 56 0.32 -14.21 2.14
C PRO A 56 1.03 -13.03 2.81
N ALA A 57 0.53 -12.62 3.97
CA ALA A 57 1.13 -11.55 4.75
C ALA A 57 2.61 -11.81 5.05
N ILE A 58 3.46 -10.80 4.90
CA ILE A 58 4.92 -10.88 5.05
C ILE A 58 5.37 -11.02 6.52
N PHE A 59 4.47 -10.95 7.48
CA PHE A 59 4.82 -10.90 8.91
C PHE A 59 5.81 -11.95 9.38
N PRO A 60 5.73 -13.25 9.01
CA PRO A 60 6.72 -14.24 9.44
C PRO A 60 8.14 -13.90 8.99
N VAL A 61 8.30 -13.31 7.81
CA VAL A 61 9.61 -12.89 7.30
C VAL A 61 10.07 -11.62 8.01
N MET A 62 9.22 -10.60 8.01
CA MET A 62 9.53 -9.30 8.61
C MET A 62 9.88 -9.41 10.11
N SER A 63 9.13 -10.19 10.87
CA SER A 63 9.37 -10.36 12.31
C SER A 63 10.70 -11.03 12.59
N ALA A 64 11.02 -12.11 11.87
CA ALA A 64 12.28 -12.83 12.03
C ALA A 64 13.49 -11.94 11.68
N GLU A 65 13.41 -11.21 10.58
CA GLU A 65 14.48 -10.32 10.12
C GLU A 65 14.64 -9.10 11.06
N ALA A 66 13.53 -8.51 11.52
CA ALA A 66 13.56 -7.44 12.51
C ALA A 66 14.22 -7.89 13.81
N TYR A 67 13.89 -9.09 14.31
CA TYR A 67 14.56 -9.66 15.48
C TYR A 67 16.06 -9.88 15.24
N ALA A 68 16.42 -10.52 14.15
CA ALA A 68 17.83 -10.79 13.82
C ALA A 68 18.67 -9.50 13.75
N TYR A 69 18.10 -8.41 13.22
CA TYR A 69 18.79 -7.13 13.13
C TYR A 69 18.85 -6.37 14.47
N HIS A 70 17.76 -6.34 15.23
CA HIS A 70 17.62 -5.46 16.38
C HIS A 70 17.96 -6.10 17.74
N ALA A 71 18.01 -7.43 17.86
CA ALA A 71 18.16 -8.12 19.16
C ALA A 71 19.37 -7.63 19.96
N ASN A 72 20.52 -7.49 19.33
CA ASN A 72 21.75 -7.02 19.97
C ASN A 72 21.67 -5.55 20.42
N TRP A 73 20.99 -4.70 19.64
CA TRP A 73 20.80 -3.30 19.98
C TRP A 73 19.81 -3.14 21.13
N ILE A 74 18.72 -3.91 21.12
CA ILE A 74 17.75 -3.93 22.22
C ILE A 74 18.39 -4.41 23.52
N ALA A 75 19.27 -5.43 23.46
CA ALA A 75 19.97 -5.92 24.64
C ALA A 75 20.91 -4.86 25.25
N ARG A 76 21.56 -4.02 24.44
CA ARG A 76 22.48 -2.98 24.88
C ARG A 76 21.81 -1.69 25.33
N SER A 77 20.72 -1.31 24.65
CA SER A 77 20.08 0.01 24.81
C SER A 77 18.54 -0.10 24.68
N PRO A 78 17.87 -0.87 25.55
CA PRO A 78 16.43 -1.11 25.45
C PRO A 78 15.59 0.17 25.55
N GLN A 79 16.10 1.20 26.22
CA GLN A 79 15.45 2.50 26.40
C GLN A 79 15.34 3.32 25.10
N MET A 80 16.10 2.97 24.06
CA MET A 80 16.03 3.62 22.74
C MET A 80 14.85 3.12 21.89
N TYR A 81 14.14 2.12 22.37
CA TYR A 81 12.97 1.55 21.69
C TYR A 81 11.71 1.86 22.47
N GLN A 82 10.67 2.25 21.76
CA GLN A 82 9.33 2.34 22.35
C GLN A 82 8.91 0.97 22.89
N PRO A 83 8.23 0.89 24.06
CA PRO A 83 7.90 -0.37 24.70
C PRO A 83 7.22 -1.39 23.78
N LEU A 84 6.17 -0.96 23.09
CA LEU A 84 5.40 -1.82 22.17
C LEU A 84 6.25 -2.31 20.97
N THR A 85 7.06 -1.44 20.38
CA THR A 85 7.96 -1.81 19.27
C THR A 85 8.98 -2.84 19.73
N ARG A 86 9.57 -2.64 20.91
CA ARG A 86 10.53 -3.58 21.51
C ARG A 86 9.88 -4.94 21.78
N GLU A 87 8.68 -4.95 22.35
CA GLU A 87 7.93 -6.18 22.64
C GLU A 87 7.65 -6.96 21.35
N ARG A 88 7.16 -6.30 20.32
CA ARG A 88 6.90 -6.92 19.01
C ARG A 88 8.14 -7.55 18.39
N ILE A 89 9.28 -6.85 18.42
CA ILE A 89 10.54 -7.38 17.89
C ILE A 89 11.01 -8.59 18.71
N LEU A 90 11.00 -8.50 20.04
CA LEU A 90 11.43 -9.58 20.92
C LEU A 90 10.49 -10.80 20.87
N GLY A 91 9.21 -10.59 20.55
CA GLY A 91 8.24 -11.68 20.36
C GLY A 91 8.63 -12.67 19.25
N ALA A 92 9.45 -12.25 18.30
CA ALA A 92 9.95 -13.12 17.23
C ALA A 92 11.14 -14.00 17.64
N ALA A 93 11.69 -13.86 18.85
CA ALA A 93 12.84 -14.64 19.32
C ALA A 93 12.63 -16.16 19.28
N SER A 94 11.39 -16.60 19.47
CA SER A 94 11.02 -18.03 19.47
C SER A 94 10.35 -18.49 18.18
N GLN A 95 10.37 -17.66 17.12
CA GLN A 95 9.74 -17.99 15.85
C GLN A 95 10.42 -19.22 15.22
N ARG A 96 9.61 -20.18 14.79
CA ARG A 96 10.10 -21.36 14.07
C ARG A 96 10.50 -20.99 12.65
N ALA A 97 11.49 -21.70 12.11
CA ALA A 97 11.99 -21.47 10.75
C ALA A 97 10.95 -21.76 9.65
N GLN A 98 10.04 -22.73 9.88
CA GLN A 98 9.09 -23.15 8.86
C GLN A 98 8.20 -22.03 8.36
N PRO A 99 7.47 -21.24 9.17
CA PRO A 99 6.67 -20.13 8.68
C PRO A 99 7.48 -19.07 7.89
N TYR A 100 8.71 -18.81 8.31
CA TYR A 100 9.63 -17.94 7.57
C TYR A 100 9.92 -18.46 6.16
N VAL A 101 10.33 -19.73 6.06
CA VAL A 101 10.68 -20.38 4.78
C VAL A 101 9.48 -20.47 3.86
N ASP A 102 8.32 -20.87 4.37
CA ASP A 102 7.09 -21.04 3.58
C ASP A 102 6.59 -19.70 3.04
N THR A 103 6.59 -18.66 3.89
CA THR A 103 6.21 -17.29 3.45
C THR A 103 7.19 -16.74 2.42
N LEU A 104 8.50 -16.90 2.63
CA LEU A 104 9.51 -16.44 1.69
C LEU A 104 9.37 -17.12 0.31
N ARG A 105 9.11 -18.41 0.28
CA ARG A 105 8.85 -19.17 -0.95
C ARG A 105 7.58 -18.67 -1.66
N ALA A 106 6.49 -18.47 -0.91
CA ALA A 106 5.25 -17.96 -1.48
C ALA A 106 5.43 -16.58 -2.11
N ILE A 107 6.16 -15.67 -1.45
CA ILE A 107 6.49 -14.35 -1.99
C ILE A 107 7.35 -14.47 -3.26
N GLN A 108 8.34 -15.37 -3.28
CA GLN A 108 9.18 -15.59 -4.47
C GLN A 108 8.39 -16.13 -5.66
N ILE A 109 7.40 -16.99 -5.43
CA ILE A 109 6.48 -17.47 -6.46
C ILE A 109 5.63 -16.28 -6.96
N ALA A 110 4.99 -15.55 -6.05
CA ALA A 110 4.13 -14.41 -6.39
C ALA A 110 4.89 -13.31 -7.17
N ARG A 111 6.18 -13.06 -6.86
CA ARG A 111 7.03 -12.12 -7.61
C ARG A 111 7.26 -12.53 -9.08
N ARG A 112 7.26 -13.83 -9.37
CA ARG A 112 7.35 -14.33 -10.75
C ARG A 112 6.01 -14.24 -11.47
N GLU A 113 4.93 -14.49 -10.76
CA GLU A 113 3.57 -14.54 -11.32
C GLU A 113 2.98 -13.15 -11.55
N ILE A 114 3.35 -12.16 -10.73
CA ILE A 114 2.77 -10.81 -10.83
C ILE A 114 3.02 -10.15 -12.18
N ALA A 115 4.07 -10.52 -12.90
CA ALA A 115 4.36 -9.99 -14.22
C ALA A 115 3.24 -10.29 -15.23
N SER A 116 2.54 -11.42 -15.09
CA SER A 116 1.41 -11.78 -15.97
C SER A 116 0.23 -10.84 -15.81
N LEU A 117 -0.01 -10.33 -14.60
CA LEU A 117 -1.07 -9.35 -14.34
C LEU A 117 -0.83 -8.05 -15.13
N PHE A 118 0.42 -7.64 -15.28
CA PHE A 118 0.79 -6.43 -16.00
C PHE A 118 0.91 -6.60 -17.54
N THR A 119 0.49 -7.75 -18.07
CA THR A 119 0.41 -7.94 -19.54
C THR A 119 -0.74 -7.13 -20.14
N ASP A 120 -1.89 -7.09 -19.46
CA ASP A 120 -3.11 -6.45 -19.96
C ASP A 120 -3.38 -5.09 -19.32
N ILE A 121 -2.71 -4.77 -18.24
CA ILE A 121 -2.79 -3.49 -17.53
C ILE A 121 -1.39 -2.91 -17.32
N ASP A 122 -1.29 -1.60 -17.16
CA ASP A 122 -0.04 -0.90 -16.90
C ASP A 122 0.11 -0.54 -15.41
N LEU A 123 -1.00 -0.23 -14.75
CA LEU A 123 -1.02 0.19 -13.35
C LEU A 123 -2.22 -0.41 -12.61
N LEU A 124 -2.01 -0.74 -11.35
CA LEU A 124 -3.06 -1.09 -10.39
C LEU A 124 -3.47 0.14 -9.57
N VAL A 125 -4.74 0.18 -9.18
CA VAL A 125 -5.31 1.24 -8.36
C VAL A 125 -6.13 0.62 -7.24
N THR A 126 -5.81 0.97 -5.98
CA THR A 126 -6.53 0.45 -4.79
C THR A 126 -6.61 1.54 -3.71
N PRO A 127 -7.56 1.47 -2.76
CA PRO A 127 -7.47 2.28 -1.55
C PRO A 127 -6.15 1.98 -0.82
N THR A 128 -5.48 3.01 -0.30
CA THR A 128 -4.23 2.79 0.46
C THR A 128 -4.50 2.05 1.77
N MET A 129 -5.53 2.47 2.48
CA MET A 129 -5.94 1.89 3.76
C MET A 129 -7.43 1.58 3.74
N PRO A 130 -7.88 0.50 4.38
CA PRO A 130 -9.31 0.18 4.45
C PRO A 130 -10.08 1.10 5.40
N LEU A 131 -9.39 1.74 6.35
CA LEU A 131 -9.96 2.58 7.41
C LEU A 131 -9.27 3.95 7.43
N PRO A 132 -9.97 4.99 7.88
CA PRO A 132 -9.34 6.29 8.20
C PRO A 132 -8.33 6.16 9.35
N ALA A 133 -7.50 7.19 9.54
CA ALA A 133 -6.57 7.26 10.66
C ALA A 133 -7.29 7.06 11.99
N GLN A 134 -6.73 6.21 12.85
CA GLN A 134 -7.25 5.95 14.18
C GLN A 134 -6.74 6.99 15.19
N THR A 135 -7.46 7.15 16.31
CA THR A 135 -6.97 7.97 17.42
C THR A 135 -5.73 7.35 18.06
N LEU A 136 -4.85 8.17 18.66
CA LEU A 136 -3.66 7.66 19.36
C LEU A 136 -4.00 6.64 20.45
N ALA A 137 -5.13 6.80 21.14
CA ALA A 137 -5.59 5.85 22.15
C ALA A 137 -5.92 4.45 21.58
N LYS A 138 -6.17 4.34 20.28
CA LYS A 138 -6.41 3.08 19.57
C LYS A 138 -5.22 2.60 18.74
N ALA A 139 -4.11 3.35 18.71
CA ALA A 139 -2.95 3.02 17.89
C ALA A 139 -2.31 1.68 18.27
N ASP A 140 -2.42 1.27 19.55
CA ASP A 140 -1.88 0.01 20.04
C ASP A 140 -2.72 -1.22 19.61
N THR A 141 -3.97 -0.98 19.17
CA THR A 141 -4.86 -2.03 18.64
C THR A 141 -4.81 -2.14 17.12
N PHE A 142 -3.77 -1.56 16.49
CA PHE A 142 -3.57 -1.66 15.06
C PHE A 142 -3.41 -3.14 14.67
N ASP A 143 -4.42 -3.64 14.00
CA ASP A 143 -4.50 -5.02 13.54
C ASP A 143 -4.00 -5.18 12.10
N GLU A 144 -3.97 -6.42 11.62
CA GLU A 144 -3.53 -6.77 10.27
C GLU A 144 -4.39 -6.12 9.17
N VAL A 145 -5.62 -5.72 9.48
CA VAL A 145 -6.54 -5.05 8.55
C VAL A 145 -5.93 -3.75 8.03
N GLY A 146 -5.22 -3.01 8.89
CA GLY A 146 -4.54 -1.78 8.48
C GLY A 146 -3.48 -1.96 7.39
N LEU A 147 -2.87 -3.15 7.27
CA LEU A 147 -1.83 -3.45 6.29
C LEU A 147 -2.35 -4.23 5.07
N GLN A 148 -3.63 -4.58 5.05
CA GLN A 148 -4.24 -5.41 4.00
C GLN A 148 -3.92 -4.90 2.59
N ASN A 149 -3.97 -3.61 2.38
CA ASN A 149 -3.85 -3.00 1.05
C ASN A 149 -2.42 -2.59 0.68
N THR A 150 -1.49 -2.46 1.64
CA THR A 150 -0.10 -2.05 1.37
C THR A 150 0.87 -3.23 1.36
N SER A 151 0.72 -4.16 2.31
CA SER A 151 1.63 -5.29 2.50
C SER A 151 1.88 -6.14 1.24
N PRO A 152 0.89 -6.43 0.36
CA PRO A 152 1.14 -7.18 -0.85
C PRO A 152 2.15 -6.50 -1.79
N PHE A 153 2.04 -5.20 -1.98
CA PHE A 153 2.92 -4.45 -2.88
C PHE A 153 4.32 -4.28 -2.30
N ASP A 154 4.43 -4.07 -0.97
CA ASP A 154 5.70 -4.04 -0.26
C ASP A 154 6.44 -5.37 -0.39
N SER A 155 5.74 -6.49 -0.14
CA SER A 155 6.33 -7.84 -0.21
C SER A 155 6.78 -8.22 -1.62
N LEU A 156 6.12 -7.70 -2.64
CA LEU A 156 6.48 -7.91 -4.05
C LEU A 156 7.58 -6.95 -4.53
N GLY A 157 7.83 -5.85 -3.81
CA GLY A 157 8.79 -4.82 -4.19
C GLY A 157 8.33 -4.01 -5.41
N LEU A 158 7.03 -3.74 -5.51
CA LEU A 158 6.45 -2.99 -6.61
C LEU A 158 6.47 -1.48 -6.33
N PRO A 159 6.81 -0.64 -7.32
CA PRO A 159 6.74 0.80 -7.17
C PRO A 159 5.30 1.25 -6.95
N THR A 160 5.07 1.92 -5.82
CA THR A 160 3.74 2.34 -5.38
C THR A 160 3.78 3.75 -4.83
N ILE A 161 2.79 4.57 -5.16
CA ILE A 161 2.57 5.90 -4.59
C ILE A 161 1.19 5.99 -3.97
N SER A 162 1.07 6.64 -2.83
CA SER A 162 -0.21 6.99 -2.21
C SER A 162 -0.50 8.48 -2.36
N LEU A 163 -1.71 8.81 -2.79
CA LEU A 163 -2.17 10.17 -3.05
C LEU A 163 -3.48 10.44 -2.28
N PRO A 164 -3.71 11.66 -1.79
CA PRO A 164 -5.00 12.00 -1.20
C PRO A 164 -6.09 11.95 -2.27
N CYS A 165 -7.17 11.23 -1.98
CA CYS A 165 -8.31 11.10 -2.89
C CYS A 165 -9.64 11.58 -2.29
N GLY A 166 -9.62 12.02 -1.05
CA GLY A 166 -10.78 12.52 -0.33
C GLY A 166 -10.48 12.82 1.12
N PHE A 167 -11.51 13.20 1.83
CA PHE A 167 -11.46 13.42 3.27
C PHE A 167 -12.75 12.88 3.90
N THR A 168 -12.65 12.32 5.11
CA THR A 168 -13.81 11.96 5.90
C THR A 168 -14.57 13.22 6.32
N ARG A 169 -15.81 13.07 6.82
CA ARG A 169 -16.58 14.17 7.42
C ARG A 169 -15.84 14.80 8.61
N ALA A 170 -15.02 14.02 9.31
CA ALA A 170 -14.15 14.51 10.38
C ALA A 170 -12.89 15.25 9.87
N GLY A 171 -12.69 15.35 8.56
CA GLY A 171 -11.55 16.03 7.96
C GLY A 171 -10.26 15.19 7.87
N LEU A 172 -10.32 13.88 8.14
CA LEU A 172 -9.18 12.98 8.00
C LEU A 172 -8.92 12.65 6.53
N PRO A 173 -7.68 12.67 6.04
CA PRO A 173 -7.37 12.35 4.65
C PRO A 173 -7.57 10.87 4.34
N ILE A 174 -8.01 10.59 3.12
CA ILE A 174 -8.18 9.25 2.55
C ILE A 174 -7.19 9.12 1.40
N GLY A 175 -6.44 8.00 1.37
CA GLY A 175 -5.43 7.71 0.37
C GLY A 175 -5.91 6.72 -0.69
N LEU A 176 -5.55 7.01 -1.94
CA LEU A 176 -5.57 6.08 -3.06
C LEU A 176 -4.14 5.73 -3.43
N GLN A 177 -3.83 4.46 -3.67
CA GLN A 177 -2.51 4.09 -4.15
C GLN A 177 -2.54 3.65 -5.60
N ILE A 178 -1.47 3.97 -6.31
CA ILE A 178 -1.20 3.60 -7.69
C ILE A 178 0.07 2.76 -7.69
N THR A 179 -0.01 1.54 -8.22
CA THR A 179 1.10 0.58 -8.23
C THR A 179 1.43 0.18 -9.64
N GLY A 180 2.70 0.17 -9.99
CA GLY A 180 3.21 -0.28 -11.29
C GLY A 180 3.92 -1.63 -11.24
N ALA A 181 4.20 -2.19 -12.41
CA ALA A 181 5.13 -3.30 -12.53
C ALA A 181 6.53 -2.90 -12.02
N SER A 182 7.39 -3.87 -11.76
CA SER A 182 8.80 -3.60 -11.40
C SER A 182 9.44 -2.64 -12.41
N TRP A 183 10.09 -1.59 -11.91
CA TRP A 183 10.75 -0.54 -12.70
C TRP A 183 9.82 0.38 -13.52
N ALA A 184 8.52 0.39 -13.24
CA ALA A 184 7.54 1.25 -13.90
C ALA A 184 7.23 2.54 -13.09
N GLU A 185 8.19 3.07 -12.34
CA GLU A 185 8.04 4.29 -11.55
C GLU A 185 7.66 5.50 -12.41
N ASP A 186 8.09 5.51 -13.66
CA ASP A 186 7.73 6.57 -14.62
C ASP A 186 6.23 6.61 -14.90
N LYS A 187 5.59 5.46 -15.11
CA LYS A 187 4.14 5.36 -15.30
C LYS A 187 3.37 5.71 -14.02
N VAL A 188 3.86 5.24 -12.87
CA VAL A 188 3.28 5.53 -11.55
C VAL A 188 3.28 7.05 -11.31
N LEU A 189 4.43 7.71 -11.49
CA LEU A 189 4.57 9.14 -11.30
C LEU A 189 3.79 9.97 -12.34
N ALA A 190 3.73 9.50 -13.58
CA ALA A 190 2.95 10.17 -14.64
C ALA A 190 1.46 10.21 -14.29
N LEU A 191 0.87 9.06 -13.92
CA LEU A 191 -0.54 8.99 -13.57
C LEU A 191 -0.85 9.73 -12.27
N ALA A 192 0.03 9.61 -11.27
CA ALA A 192 -0.07 10.35 -10.01
C ALA A 192 -0.11 11.86 -10.25
N HIS A 193 0.80 12.38 -11.06
CA HIS A 193 0.84 13.80 -11.42
C HIS A 193 -0.41 14.25 -12.19
N ALA A 194 -0.87 13.46 -13.16
CA ALA A 194 -2.09 13.77 -13.91
C ALA A 194 -3.31 13.84 -12.97
N TYR A 195 -3.44 12.89 -12.04
CA TYR A 195 -4.49 12.88 -11.04
C TYR A 195 -4.44 14.10 -10.10
N GLU A 196 -3.25 14.48 -9.61
CA GLU A 196 -3.10 15.66 -8.75
C GLU A 196 -3.43 16.98 -9.48
N ARG A 197 -3.23 17.03 -10.77
CA ARG A 197 -3.62 18.21 -11.57
C ARG A 197 -5.12 18.30 -11.80
N GLU A 198 -5.79 17.17 -11.93
CA GLU A 198 -7.24 17.11 -12.12
C GLU A 198 -8.03 17.32 -10.82
N THR A 199 -7.38 17.12 -9.67
CA THR A 199 -8.01 17.21 -8.36
C THR A 199 -7.37 18.32 -7.51
N SER A 200 -8.11 18.80 -6.50
CA SER A 200 -7.64 19.85 -5.58
C SER A 200 -7.20 19.34 -4.20
N TRP A 201 -7.18 18.02 -4.00
CA TRP A 201 -6.94 17.42 -2.67
C TRP A 201 -5.59 17.86 -2.07
N ARG A 202 -4.53 17.95 -2.87
CA ARG A 202 -3.19 18.38 -2.47
C ARG A 202 -3.13 19.81 -1.93
N LEU A 203 -4.13 20.63 -2.20
CA LEU A 203 -4.18 22.03 -1.74
C LEU A 203 -4.73 22.16 -0.31
N ARG A 204 -5.41 21.15 0.21
CA ARG A 204 -5.90 21.14 1.58
C ARG A 204 -4.73 20.99 2.54
N ARG A 205 -4.69 21.86 3.54
CA ARG A 205 -3.70 21.84 4.61
C ARG A 205 -4.36 21.41 5.91
N PRO A 206 -3.62 20.74 6.83
CA PRO A 206 -4.13 20.52 8.18
C PRO A 206 -4.43 21.87 8.84
N PRO A 207 -5.40 21.92 9.77
CA PRO A 207 -5.62 23.13 10.55
C PRO A 207 -4.32 23.53 11.26
N ALA A 208 -4.07 24.84 11.33
CA ALA A 208 -2.95 25.34 12.13
C ALA A 208 -3.20 24.97 13.60
N VAL A 209 -2.20 24.39 14.25
CA VAL A 209 -2.20 24.03 15.68
C VAL A 209 -1.77 25.25 16.47
#